data_f23d06ab7d1bfbe09d71ab71225f6e18
#
_entry.id   f23d06ab7d1bfbe09d71ab71225f6e18
#
_cell.length_a   1.000
_cell.length_b   1.000
_cell.length_c   1.000
_cell.angle_alpha   90.00
_cell.angle_beta   90.00
_cell.angle_gamma   90.00
#
_symmetry.space_group_name_H-M   'P 1'
#
loop_
_entity.id
_entity.type
_entity.pdbx_description
1 polymer ?
#
loop_
_entity_poly.entity_id
_entity_poly.type
_entity_poly.pdbx_seq_one_letter_code
_entity_poly.pdbx_strand_id
1 'polypeptide(L)'
;MSNRKRPFHLSRRQVVRGLLATTAFGLTAKLNTGCASQSGGSGTAGGSAEDLVVGFIYVGPKDDYGYNQAHAEGAAAMAANVPGIRIVEEASVPETTAVAETMRNMIEIDGAKVLFPTSFGYFDPYILELAQEFPDVQFFHAGGLYEDGMPENVGSYFGYIDEAQYIAGIIAGSTSKTGRLGFVAAKPIPQVLRNINAYTLGAKSVNPEVTTQVIFTGDWALPVREAEATNSMADQGIDVVTSHVDSPKVVIETAERRGIFSTGYHANQSNLAPKGYLTGAEWDWSSIYTQLGQQFTEGKTLMNGDIDNVLRGGMAENFCKMSPYGEAVSADARSAADAALAELKSGDPVIYAGPLKSNDGKEILPAGQDYKQTDIELEKMDYLIEGVRGSISS
;
A
#
# COMPACT_ATOMS: atom_id res chain seq x y z
N MET A 1 -0.64 40.79 -48.47
CA MET A 1 -1.41 41.64 -47.53
C MET A 1 -2.44 40.72 -46.88
N SER A 2 -2.17 40.23 -45.72
CA SER A 2 -3.11 39.40 -44.93
C SER A 2 -3.00 39.79 -43.46
N ASN A 3 -4.05 40.39 -42.97
CA ASN A 3 -4.23 40.94 -41.63
C ASN A 3 -4.57 39.77 -40.65
N ARG A 4 -3.65 39.39 -39.80
CA ARG A 4 -3.91 38.46 -38.68
C ARG A 4 -4.29 39.27 -37.45
N LYS A 5 -5.54 39.17 -37.04
CA LYS A 5 -6.05 39.66 -35.71
C LYS A 5 -5.55 38.74 -34.60
N ARG A 6 -4.95 39.29 -33.55
CA ARG A 6 -4.57 38.61 -32.30
C ARG A 6 -5.79 38.54 -31.37
N PRO A 7 -6.01 37.44 -30.65
CA PRO A 7 -7.05 37.41 -29.60
C PRO A 7 -6.54 38.05 -28.31
N PHE A 8 -7.42 38.78 -27.65
CA PHE A 8 -7.24 39.43 -26.35
C PHE A 8 -7.26 38.38 -25.24
N HIS A 9 -6.23 38.36 -24.40
CA HIS A 9 -6.24 37.67 -23.12
C HIS A 9 -6.75 38.59 -22.02
N LEU A 10 -7.89 38.26 -21.40
CA LEU A 10 -8.39 38.89 -20.18
C LEU A 10 -7.81 38.16 -18.95
N SER A 11 -7.11 38.93 -18.12
CA SER A 11 -6.52 38.50 -16.85
C SER A 11 -7.60 38.37 -15.75
N ARG A 12 -7.57 37.26 -15.00
CA ARG A 12 -8.51 36.93 -13.90
C ARG A 12 -8.28 37.70 -12.59
N ARG A 13 -7.86 38.95 -12.62
CA ARG A 13 -7.55 39.74 -11.43
C ARG A 13 -8.47 40.97 -11.16
N GLN A 14 -9.70 40.98 -11.60
CA GLN A 14 -10.61 42.11 -11.34
C GLN A 14 -12.07 41.71 -11.11
N VAL A 15 -12.36 40.87 -10.11
CA VAL A 15 -13.71 40.77 -9.54
C VAL A 15 -13.59 40.40 -8.07
N VAL A 16 -13.26 41.31 -7.18
CA VAL A 16 -13.75 41.38 -5.79
C VAL A 16 -13.44 42.77 -5.27
N ARG A 17 -14.35 43.72 -5.51
CA ARG A 17 -14.54 44.94 -4.69
C ARG A 17 -15.99 45.36 -4.83
N GLY A 18 -16.76 45.25 -3.76
CA GLY A 18 -18.03 45.90 -3.62
C GLY A 18 -19.05 45.04 -2.89
N LEU A 19 -19.16 45.27 -1.58
CA LEU A 19 -20.42 45.51 -0.86
C LEU A 19 -20.13 45.52 0.64
N LEU A 20 -19.93 46.80 1.13
CA LEU A 20 -20.10 47.16 2.54
C LEU A 20 -21.45 47.86 2.63
N ALA A 21 -22.36 47.40 3.49
CA ALA A 21 -23.40 48.18 4.10
C ALA A 21 -23.92 47.52 5.39
N THR A 22 -23.44 47.99 6.50
CA THR A 22 -24.10 48.49 7.73
C THR A 22 -25.48 47.94 8.08
N THR A 23 -25.58 47.36 9.29
CA THR A 23 -26.63 47.71 10.27
C THR A 23 -26.13 47.48 11.69
N ALA A 24 -26.14 48.55 12.48
CA ALA A 24 -25.92 48.62 13.91
C ALA A 24 -27.26 48.56 14.67
N PHE A 25 -27.29 47.81 15.77
CA PHE A 25 -28.21 48.00 16.95
C PHE A 25 -27.56 47.10 18.02
N GLY A 26 -27.15 47.48 19.19
CA GLY A 26 -27.57 48.45 20.17
C GLY A 26 -27.90 47.75 21.47
N LEU A 27 -27.23 48.16 22.59
CA LEU A 27 -27.56 48.00 24.02
C LEU A 27 -27.31 46.65 24.68
N THR A 28 -26.74 46.51 25.88
CA THR A 28 -26.52 47.35 27.08
C THR A 28 -25.49 46.70 27.99
N ALA A 29 -24.70 47.54 28.64
CA ALA A 29 -23.74 47.20 29.69
C ALA A 29 -24.40 46.76 31.01
N LYS A 30 -23.77 45.81 31.72
CA LYS A 30 -23.77 45.78 33.18
C LYS A 30 -22.35 45.58 33.68
N LEU A 31 -21.81 46.65 34.23
CA LEU A 31 -20.65 46.64 35.10
C LEU A 31 -21.00 45.88 36.40
N ASN A 32 -20.15 44.97 36.80
CA ASN A 32 -20.03 44.55 38.19
C ASN A 32 -18.55 44.53 38.54
N THR A 33 -18.18 45.54 39.30
CA THR A 33 -16.92 45.68 40.02
C THR A 33 -16.91 44.74 41.23
N GLY A 34 -15.90 43.87 41.32
CA GLY A 34 -15.56 43.11 42.49
C GLY A 34 -14.06 42.95 42.60
N CYS A 35 -13.50 43.63 43.62
CA CYS A 35 -12.05 43.66 43.91
C CYS A 35 -11.50 42.36 44.45
N ALA A 36 -10.30 42.04 44.05
CA ALA A 36 -9.11 41.61 44.74
C ALA A 36 -9.16 40.33 45.63
N SER A 37 -8.34 39.39 45.28
CA SER A 37 -7.21 38.97 46.13
C SER A 37 -6.15 38.23 45.31
N GLN A 38 -4.94 38.77 45.32
CA GLN A 38 -3.73 38.09 44.84
C GLN A 38 -3.47 36.89 45.77
N SER A 39 -3.47 35.70 45.23
CA SER A 39 -2.66 34.61 45.78
C SER A 39 -1.76 34.12 44.62
N GLY A 40 -0.47 34.34 44.80
CA GLY A 40 0.55 33.86 43.91
C GLY A 40 0.55 32.33 43.86
N GLY A 41 0.14 31.81 42.72
CA GLY A 41 0.42 30.46 42.30
C GLY A 41 1.33 30.57 41.10
N SER A 42 2.60 30.23 41.23
CA SER A 42 3.50 29.96 40.12
C SER A 42 2.92 28.72 39.39
N GLY A 43 2.03 28.98 38.46
CA GLY A 43 1.67 28.01 37.44
C GLY A 43 2.87 27.89 36.52
N THR A 44 3.63 26.83 36.65
CA THR A 44 4.46 26.31 35.56
C THR A 44 3.54 26.25 34.35
N ALA A 45 3.77 27.13 33.39
CA ALA A 45 3.27 26.98 32.04
C ALA A 45 3.88 25.66 31.53
N GLY A 46 3.12 24.58 31.64
CA GLY A 46 3.36 23.40 30.84
C GLY A 46 3.13 23.85 29.39
N GLY A 47 4.20 24.14 28.67
CA GLY A 47 4.13 24.23 27.23
C GLY A 47 3.55 22.90 26.77
N SER A 48 2.41 22.92 26.08
CA SER A 48 1.99 21.76 25.30
C SER A 48 3.16 21.46 24.39
N ALA A 49 3.78 20.28 24.51
CA ALA A 49 4.72 19.83 23.52
C ALA A 49 4.00 19.97 22.15
N GLU A 50 4.67 20.63 21.21
CA GLU A 50 4.12 20.73 19.85
C GLU A 50 3.99 19.30 19.32
N ASP A 51 2.88 19.00 18.64
CA ASP A 51 2.65 17.71 18.03
C ASP A 51 3.74 17.41 17.00
N LEU A 52 4.26 16.19 16.99
CA LEU A 52 5.16 15.71 15.96
C LEU A 52 4.42 15.63 14.62
N VAL A 53 4.90 16.36 13.63
CA VAL A 53 4.29 16.35 12.29
C VAL A 53 4.85 15.22 11.45
N VAL A 54 3.95 14.36 10.95
CA VAL A 54 4.25 13.22 10.08
C VAL A 54 3.52 13.39 8.75
N GLY A 55 4.27 13.37 7.64
CA GLY A 55 3.74 13.54 6.29
C GLY A 55 3.55 12.21 5.56
N PHE A 56 2.43 12.05 4.88
CA PHE A 56 2.16 10.92 3.97
C PHE A 56 1.91 11.42 2.56
N ILE A 57 2.53 10.76 1.57
CA ILE A 57 2.40 11.12 0.16
C ILE A 57 1.98 9.88 -0.63
N TYR A 58 0.86 9.98 -1.34
CA TYR A 58 0.25 8.90 -2.09
C TYR A 58 0.31 9.19 -3.59
N VAL A 59 0.59 8.16 -4.40
CA VAL A 59 0.66 8.29 -5.87
C VAL A 59 -0.73 8.39 -6.51
N GLY A 60 -1.76 7.87 -5.85
CA GLY A 60 -3.15 7.88 -6.28
C GLY A 60 -4.11 8.43 -5.23
N PRO A 61 -5.43 8.34 -5.48
CA PRO A 61 -6.45 8.78 -4.53
C PRO A 61 -6.52 7.85 -3.31
N LYS A 62 -6.88 8.39 -2.16
CA LYS A 62 -6.95 7.66 -0.88
C LYS A 62 -8.13 6.67 -0.78
N ASP A 63 -9.00 6.64 -1.76
CA ASP A 63 -10.20 5.79 -1.85
C ASP A 63 -10.18 4.88 -3.09
N ASP A 64 -8.97 4.47 -3.51
CA ASP A 64 -8.75 3.65 -4.70
C ASP A 64 -9.15 2.18 -4.55
N TYR A 65 -9.64 1.78 -3.39
CA TYR A 65 -9.89 0.38 -3.02
C TYR A 65 -8.63 -0.51 -3.12
N GLY A 66 -7.46 0.08 -2.93
CA GLY A 66 -6.20 -0.62 -3.15
C GLY A 66 -5.04 -0.06 -2.35
N TYR A 67 -3.94 0.18 -3.08
CA TYR A 67 -2.64 0.52 -2.50
C TYR A 67 -2.66 1.80 -1.66
N ASN A 68 -3.21 2.89 -2.24
CA ASN A 68 -3.21 4.18 -1.57
C ASN A 68 -4.21 4.22 -0.40
N GLN A 69 -5.36 3.56 -0.52
CA GLN A 69 -6.32 3.41 0.58
C GLN A 69 -5.69 2.68 1.78
N ALA A 70 -4.96 1.59 1.55
CA ALA A 70 -4.31 0.85 2.64
C ALA A 70 -3.33 1.73 3.43
N HIS A 71 -2.53 2.54 2.73
CA HIS A 71 -1.63 3.49 3.38
C HIS A 71 -2.37 4.62 4.12
N ALA A 72 -3.44 5.17 3.52
CA ALA A 72 -4.25 6.22 4.15
C ALA A 72 -4.97 5.72 5.41
N GLU A 73 -5.48 4.48 5.41
CA GLU A 73 -6.05 3.84 6.58
C GLU A 73 -5.00 3.66 7.69
N GLY A 74 -3.77 3.30 7.32
CA GLY A 74 -2.63 3.23 8.24
C GLY A 74 -2.27 4.57 8.86
N ALA A 75 -2.21 5.64 8.05
CA ALA A 75 -1.97 7.00 8.52
C ALA A 75 -3.06 7.48 9.49
N ALA A 76 -4.33 7.22 9.16
CA ALA A 76 -5.46 7.52 10.03
C ALA A 76 -5.41 6.75 11.37
N ALA A 77 -4.97 5.49 11.32
CA ALA A 77 -4.78 4.68 12.53
C ALA A 77 -3.65 5.23 13.42
N MET A 78 -2.53 5.66 12.84
CA MET A 78 -1.45 6.33 13.59
C MET A 78 -2.00 7.59 14.30
N ALA A 79 -2.71 8.47 13.59
CA ALA A 79 -3.29 9.68 14.16
C ALA A 79 -4.28 9.40 15.30
N ALA A 80 -5.08 8.34 15.16
CA ALA A 80 -6.09 7.97 16.16
C ALA A 80 -5.50 7.31 17.43
N ASN A 81 -4.41 6.57 17.29
CA ASN A 81 -3.86 5.72 18.35
C ASN A 81 -2.60 6.29 19.02
N VAL A 82 -1.96 7.32 18.45
CA VAL A 82 -0.71 7.88 18.99
C VAL A 82 -0.91 9.37 19.31
N PRO A 83 -1.14 9.72 20.60
CA PRO A 83 -1.24 11.12 21.03
C PRO A 83 0.06 11.88 20.73
N GLY A 84 -0.05 13.16 20.38
CA GLY A 84 1.11 14.02 20.07
C GLY A 84 1.63 13.88 18.64
N ILE A 85 0.88 13.23 17.76
CA ILE A 85 1.15 13.19 16.32
C ILE A 85 0.09 13.98 15.55
N ARG A 86 0.53 14.82 14.63
CA ARG A 86 -0.27 15.50 13.63
C ARG A 86 0.09 14.97 12.24
N ILE A 87 -0.88 14.44 11.52
CA ILE A 87 -0.69 13.94 10.15
C ILE A 87 -0.97 15.05 9.14
N VAL A 88 -0.11 15.15 8.13
CA VAL A 88 -0.33 15.91 6.90
C VAL A 88 -0.26 14.96 5.72
N GLU A 89 -1.14 15.11 4.74
CA GLU A 89 -1.29 14.16 3.65
C GLU A 89 -1.42 14.89 2.30
N GLU A 90 -0.80 14.34 1.26
CA GLU A 90 -1.00 14.75 -0.13
C GLU A 90 -1.23 13.52 -1.00
N ALA A 91 -2.29 13.56 -1.82
CA ALA A 91 -2.70 12.44 -2.66
C ALA A 91 -2.61 12.78 -4.14
N SER A 92 -2.51 11.74 -4.98
CA SER A 92 -2.39 11.87 -6.44
C SER A 92 -1.15 12.66 -6.86
N VAL A 93 -0.03 12.45 -6.15
CA VAL A 93 1.26 13.02 -6.47
C VAL A 93 1.97 12.10 -7.45
N PRO A 94 2.31 12.54 -8.68
CA PRO A 94 2.96 11.66 -9.65
C PRO A 94 4.42 11.38 -9.29
N GLU A 95 4.97 10.27 -9.79
CA GLU A 95 6.38 9.85 -9.65
C GLU A 95 7.31 10.73 -10.53
N THR A 96 7.33 12.02 -10.25
CA THR A 96 8.12 13.04 -10.94
C THR A 96 8.71 14.02 -9.93
N THR A 97 9.34 15.10 -10.38
CA THR A 97 9.82 16.18 -9.50
C THR A 97 8.74 16.77 -8.58
N ALA A 98 7.46 16.56 -8.89
CA ALA A 98 6.36 17.00 -8.04
C ALA A 98 6.42 16.38 -6.63
N VAL A 99 6.85 15.13 -6.49
CA VAL A 99 6.99 14.51 -5.15
C VAL A 99 8.08 15.18 -4.32
N ALA A 100 9.20 15.60 -4.93
CA ALA A 100 10.24 16.33 -4.23
C ALA A 100 9.75 17.71 -3.75
N GLU A 101 8.96 18.40 -4.57
CA GLU A 101 8.31 19.67 -4.18
C GLU A 101 7.31 19.46 -3.03
N THR A 102 6.52 18.39 -3.08
CA THR A 102 5.56 18.04 -2.02
C THR A 102 6.29 17.72 -0.71
N MET A 103 7.33 16.88 -0.73
CA MET A 103 8.14 16.57 0.47
C MET A 103 8.76 17.85 1.07
N ARG A 104 9.32 18.72 0.23
CA ARG A 104 9.92 19.99 0.68
C ARG A 104 8.88 20.91 1.33
N ASN A 105 7.68 21.02 0.74
CA ASN A 105 6.59 21.80 1.33
C ASN A 105 6.14 21.25 2.69
N MET A 106 6.01 19.94 2.84
CA MET A 106 5.66 19.31 4.11
C MET A 106 6.73 19.58 5.19
N ILE A 107 8.02 19.60 4.81
CA ILE A 107 9.12 19.89 5.74
C ILE A 107 9.14 21.37 6.11
N GLU A 108 9.17 22.28 5.12
CA GLU A 108 9.45 23.70 5.33
C GLU A 108 8.21 24.50 5.77
N ILE A 109 7.01 24.09 5.31
CA ILE A 109 5.76 24.81 5.59
C ILE A 109 4.99 24.15 6.73
N ASP A 110 4.82 22.83 6.68
CA ASP A 110 4.03 22.09 7.68
C ASP A 110 4.85 21.67 8.89
N GLY A 111 6.19 21.70 8.79
CA GLY A 111 7.12 21.34 9.85
C GLY A 111 7.28 19.83 10.04
N ALA A 112 7.06 19.03 9.01
CA ALA A 112 7.17 17.58 9.08
C ALA A 112 8.61 17.14 9.46
N LYS A 113 8.72 16.20 10.39
CA LYS A 113 9.95 15.57 10.84
C LYS A 113 10.09 14.13 10.40
N VAL A 114 9.00 13.53 9.98
CA VAL A 114 8.96 12.16 9.43
C VAL A 114 8.09 12.20 8.18
N LEU A 115 8.54 11.60 7.10
CA LEU A 115 7.80 11.47 5.84
C LEU A 115 7.67 10.01 5.43
N PHE A 116 6.48 9.66 4.95
CA PHE A 116 6.13 8.39 4.34
C PHE A 116 5.73 8.61 2.87
N PRO A 117 6.71 8.76 1.95
CA PRO A 117 6.42 8.77 0.51
C PRO A 117 6.24 7.32 0.06
N THR A 118 4.99 6.93 -0.22
CA THR A 118 4.61 5.51 -0.29
C THR A 118 4.83 4.85 -1.65
N SER A 119 5.00 5.60 -2.75
CA SER A 119 5.16 5.00 -4.08
C SER A 119 6.59 4.54 -4.37
N PHE A 120 6.70 3.40 -5.09
CA PHE A 120 7.98 2.79 -5.45
C PHE A 120 8.93 3.76 -6.19
N GLY A 121 8.43 4.54 -7.15
CA GLY A 121 9.22 5.49 -7.93
C GLY A 121 9.60 6.78 -7.20
N TYR A 122 9.22 6.95 -5.94
CA TYR A 122 9.66 8.10 -5.14
C TYR A 122 11.05 7.93 -4.55
N PHE A 123 11.59 6.69 -4.50
CA PHE A 123 12.81 6.39 -3.78
C PHE A 123 14.04 7.05 -4.39
N ASP A 124 14.34 6.71 -5.63
CA ASP A 124 15.48 7.23 -6.38
C ASP A 124 14.98 8.00 -7.62
N PRO A 125 15.36 9.28 -7.79
CA PRO A 125 16.34 10.02 -6.98
C PRO A 125 15.75 10.80 -5.78
N TYR A 126 14.42 10.96 -5.68
CA TYR A 126 13.78 12.05 -4.92
C TYR A 126 13.98 11.94 -3.40
N ILE A 127 13.74 10.77 -2.79
CA ILE A 127 13.97 10.58 -1.36
C ILE A 127 15.46 10.69 -1.05
N LEU A 128 16.33 10.07 -1.84
CA LEU A 128 17.77 10.06 -1.61
C LEU A 128 18.41 11.46 -1.68
N GLU A 129 17.93 12.29 -2.61
CA GLU A 129 18.38 13.70 -2.71
C GLU A 129 17.89 14.53 -1.51
N LEU A 130 16.61 14.44 -1.15
CA LEU A 130 16.03 15.19 -0.05
C LEU A 130 16.54 14.75 1.31
N ALA A 131 16.86 13.49 1.51
CA ALA A 131 17.47 13.00 2.74
C ALA A 131 18.85 13.63 3.01
N GLN A 132 19.61 13.91 1.96
CA GLN A 132 20.88 14.64 2.08
C GLN A 132 20.65 16.14 2.37
N GLU A 133 19.60 16.74 1.80
CA GLU A 133 19.26 18.15 1.99
C GLU A 133 18.70 18.42 3.40
N PHE A 134 17.92 17.46 3.94
CA PHE A 134 17.25 17.55 5.24
C PHE A 134 17.71 16.44 6.20
N PRO A 135 18.93 16.45 6.72
CA PRO A 135 19.49 15.36 7.52
C PRO A 135 18.77 15.12 8.87
N ASP A 136 17.99 16.10 9.35
CA ASP A 136 17.20 16.01 10.59
C ASP A 136 15.77 15.51 10.36
N VAL A 137 15.39 15.15 9.12
CA VAL A 137 14.08 14.61 8.74
C VAL A 137 14.22 13.15 8.38
N GLN A 138 13.32 12.30 8.84
CA GLN A 138 13.31 10.88 8.56
C GLN A 138 12.41 10.58 7.36
N PHE A 139 12.87 9.72 6.45
CA PHE A 139 12.15 9.30 5.25
C PHE A 139 11.92 7.79 5.29
N PHE A 140 10.68 7.35 5.40
CA PHE A 140 10.29 5.95 5.37
C PHE A 140 9.64 5.61 4.03
N HIS A 141 10.32 4.82 3.21
CA HIS A 141 9.84 4.43 1.89
C HIS A 141 9.24 3.03 1.87
N ALA A 142 8.06 2.87 1.24
CA ALA A 142 7.43 1.57 1.04
C ALA A 142 8.06 0.83 -0.14
N GLY A 143 8.82 -0.24 0.12
CA GLY A 143 9.38 -1.13 -0.89
C GLY A 143 10.75 -0.74 -1.46
N GLY A 144 11.34 0.38 -1.04
CA GLY A 144 12.72 0.71 -1.39
C GLY A 144 13.72 -0.26 -0.75
N LEU A 145 14.84 -0.48 -1.43
CA LEU A 145 15.95 -1.25 -0.86
C LEU A 145 16.94 -0.25 -0.26
N TYR A 146 17.07 -0.28 1.06
CA TYR A 146 18.16 0.43 1.75
C TYR A 146 19.45 -0.40 1.61
N GLU A 147 20.52 0.25 1.23
CA GLU A 147 21.86 -0.36 1.11
C GLU A 147 22.86 0.45 1.93
N ASP A 148 23.96 -0.22 2.35
CA ASP A 148 25.06 0.43 3.08
C ASP A 148 25.62 1.63 2.28
N GLY A 149 25.72 2.77 2.95
CA GLY A 149 26.21 4.01 2.33
C GLY A 149 25.12 4.96 1.88
N MET A 150 23.84 4.57 1.96
CA MET A 150 22.70 5.50 1.83
C MET A 150 22.60 6.41 3.07
N PRO A 151 21.88 7.57 2.99
CA PRO A 151 21.71 8.46 4.13
C PRO A 151 21.07 7.75 5.33
N GLU A 152 21.62 7.97 6.54
CA GLU A 152 21.18 7.31 7.78
C GLU A 152 19.72 7.64 8.17
N ASN A 153 19.16 8.73 7.65
CA ASN A 153 17.79 9.17 7.86
C ASN A 153 16.78 8.57 6.84
N VAL A 154 17.22 7.62 6.01
CA VAL A 154 16.36 6.87 5.09
C VAL A 154 16.06 5.50 5.66
N GLY A 155 14.78 5.14 5.73
CA GLY A 155 14.28 3.81 6.07
C GLY A 155 13.45 3.23 4.93
N SER A 156 13.47 1.91 4.84
CA SER A 156 12.67 1.12 3.90
C SER A 156 11.82 0.13 4.67
N TYR A 157 10.52 0.13 4.43
CA TYR A 157 9.62 -0.87 5.01
C TYR A 157 8.83 -1.56 3.90
N PHE A 158 8.62 -2.86 4.06
CA PHE A 158 7.78 -3.64 3.14
C PHE A 158 7.37 -4.96 3.77
N GLY A 159 6.19 -5.46 3.36
CA GLY A 159 5.67 -6.72 3.89
C GLY A 159 5.80 -7.88 2.91
N TYR A 160 5.90 -9.08 3.47
CA TYR A 160 5.85 -10.33 2.71
C TYR A 160 4.38 -10.69 2.41
N ILE A 161 3.70 -9.85 1.60
CA ILE A 161 2.27 -10.05 1.27
C ILE A 161 2.04 -11.27 0.38
N ASP A 162 3.09 -11.82 -0.19
CA ASP A 162 3.05 -13.11 -0.87
C ASP A 162 2.62 -14.26 0.05
N GLU A 163 2.78 -14.14 1.38
CA GLU A 163 2.18 -15.04 2.37
C GLU A 163 0.65 -15.03 2.29
N ALA A 164 0.06 -13.84 2.25
CA ALA A 164 -1.38 -13.69 2.08
C ALA A 164 -1.87 -14.13 0.69
N GLN A 165 -1.05 -13.88 -0.35
CA GLN A 165 -1.34 -14.37 -1.71
C GLN A 165 -1.28 -15.90 -1.78
N TYR A 166 -0.40 -16.56 -1.05
CA TYR A 166 -0.36 -18.02 -0.94
C TYR A 166 -1.67 -18.56 -0.37
N ILE A 167 -2.19 -17.97 0.72
CA ILE A 167 -3.48 -18.35 1.30
C ILE A 167 -4.64 -18.07 0.33
N ALA A 168 -4.64 -16.90 -0.33
CA ALA A 168 -5.62 -16.59 -1.36
C ALA A 168 -5.60 -17.62 -2.50
N GLY A 169 -4.41 -18.10 -2.85
CA GLY A 169 -4.21 -19.20 -3.79
C GLY A 169 -4.83 -20.52 -3.33
N ILE A 170 -4.68 -20.91 -2.06
CA ILE A 170 -5.33 -22.10 -1.48
C ILE A 170 -6.86 -22.01 -1.65
N ILE A 171 -7.44 -20.85 -1.30
CA ILE A 171 -8.88 -20.62 -1.45
C ILE A 171 -9.30 -20.69 -2.93
N ALA A 172 -8.54 -20.06 -3.83
CA ALA A 172 -8.83 -20.08 -5.26
C ALA A 172 -8.73 -21.48 -5.87
N GLY A 173 -7.67 -22.22 -5.54
CA GLY A 173 -7.47 -23.59 -6.02
C GLY A 173 -8.53 -24.57 -5.52
N SER A 174 -9.01 -24.39 -4.28
CA SER A 174 -10.11 -25.16 -3.70
C SER A 174 -11.48 -24.82 -4.29
N THR A 175 -11.67 -23.58 -4.76
CA THR A 175 -12.97 -23.08 -5.25
C THR A 175 -13.11 -23.26 -6.76
N SER A 176 -12.03 -23.16 -7.51
CA SER A 176 -12.03 -23.27 -8.96
C SER A 176 -12.53 -24.65 -9.42
N LYS A 177 -13.48 -24.65 -10.35
CA LYS A 177 -14.01 -25.87 -10.99
C LYS A 177 -13.24 -26.22 -12.26
N THR A 178 -12.63 -25.24 -12.90
CA THR A 178 -11.88 -25.42 -14.14
C THR A 178 -10.40 -25.72 -13.93
N GLY A 179 -9.89 -25.47 -12.70
CA GLY A 179 -8.46 -25.52 -12.40
C GLY A 179 -7.65 -24.44 -13.13
N ARG A 180 -8.34 -23.40 -13.62
CA ARG A 180 -7.72 -22.30 -14.38
C ARG A 180 -7.96 -20.99 -13.67
N LEU A 181 -6.87 -20.42 -13.16
CA LEU A 181 -6.87 -19.18 -12.44
C LEU A 181 -6.30 -18.04 -13.31
N GLY A 182 -6.68 -16.81 -12.99
CA GLY A 182 -6.18 -15.61 -13.64
C GLY A 182 -5.45 -14.68 -12.68
N PHE A 183 -4.41 -14.03 -13.16
CA PHE A 183 -3.68 -13.02 -12.43
C PHE A 183 -3.47 -11.79 -13.32
N VAL A 184 -4.14 -10.68 -13.03
CA VAL A 184 -3.94 -9.39 -13.70
C VAL A 184 -2.82 -8.66 -12.95
N ALA A 185 -1.69 -8.42 -13.63
CA ALA A 185 -0.49 -7.87 -13.03
C ALA A 185 -0.06 -6.55 -13.71
N ALA A 186 0.53 -5.63 -12.94
CA ALA A 186 1.03 -4.36 -13.49
C ALA A 186 2.32 -4.56 -14.31
N LYS A 187 3.43 -4.75 -13.64
CA LYS A 187 4.78 -4.83 -14.22
C LYS A 187 5.49 -6.10 -13.73
N PRO A 188 6.35 -6.73 -14.54
CA PRO A 188 7.09 -7.94 -14.14
C PRO A 188 8.31 -7.60 -13.26
N ILE A 189 8.08 -7.00 -12.10
CA ILE A 189 9.12 -6.74 -11.10
C ILE A 189 9.10 -7.80 -10.00
N PRO A 190 10.18 -7.98 -9.24
CA PRO A 190 10.32 -9.07 -8.26
C PRO A 190 9.14 -9.24 -7.32
N GLN A 191 8.60 -8.16 -6.75
CA GLN A 191 7.46 -8.18 -5.83
C GLN A 191 6.18 -8.73 -6.50
N VAL A 192 5.95 -8.37 -7.76
CA VAL A 192 4.79 -8.85 -8.54
C VAL A 192 4.95 -10.32 -8.88
N LEU A 193 6.15 -10.73 -9.33
CA LEU A 193 6.47 -12.12 -9.65
C LEU A 193 6.35 -13.01 -8.42
N ARG A 194 6.83 -12.54 -7.27
CA ARG A 194 6.71 -13.22 -5.98
C ARG A 194 5.25 -13.49 -5.62
N ASN A 195 4.35 -12.52 -5.78
CA ASN A 195 2.92 -12.68 -5.54
C ASN A 195 2.26 -13.69 -6.50
N ILE A 196 2.57 -13.62 -7.80
CA ILE A 196 2.05 -14.57 -8.80
C ILE A 196 2.47 -15.99 -8.45
N ASN A 197 3.74 -16.17 -8.11
CA ASN A 197 4.31 -17.47 -7.78
C ASN A 197 3.72 -18.03 -6.49
N ALA A 198 3.64 -17.23 -5.42
CA ALA A 198 3.04 -17.66 -4.14
C ALA A 198 1.56 -18.04 -4.29
N TYR A 199 0.78 -17.23 -4.99
CA TYR A 199 -0.63 -17.54 -5.31
C TYR A 199 -0.77 -18.88 -6.04
N THR A 200 0.08 -19.12 -7.04
CA THR A 200 0.06 -20.36 -7.80
C THR A 200 0.49 -21.55 -6.95
N LEU A 201 1.52 -21.40 -6.09
CA LEU A 201 1.95 -22.44 -5.15
C LEU A 201 0.85 -22.79 -4.15
N GLY A 202 0.17 -21.78 -3.60
CA GLY A 202 -0.97 -21.99 -2.72
C GLY A 202 -2.10 -22.76 -3.41
N ALA A 203 -2.43 -22.41 -4.64
CA ALA A 203 -3.46 -23.13 -5.40
C ALA A 203 -3.05 -24.57 -5.72
N LYS A 204 -1.77 -24.80 -6.08
CA LYS A 204 -1.21 -26.13 -6.37
C LYS A 204 -1.11 -27.02 -5.14
N SER A 205 -1.00 -26.46 -3.94
CA SER A 205 -0.95 -27.25 -2.70
C SER A 205 -2.24 -28.04 -2.44
N VAL A 206 -3.38 -27.55 -2.94
CA VAL A 206 -4.70 -28.19 -2.81
C VAL A 206 -5.20 -28.80 -4.11
N ASN A 207 -4.71 -28.35 -5.25
CA ASN A 207 -5.03 -28.90 -6.58
C ASN A 207 -3.79 -28.84 -7.48
N PRO A 208 -2.98 -29.90 -7.55
CA PRO A 208 -1.70 -29.91 -8.29
C PRO A 208 -1.79 -29.57 -9.77
N GLU A 209 -2.96 -29.81 -10.41
CA GLU A 209 -3.20 -29.58 -11.84
C GLU A 209 -3.57 -28.12 -12.17
N VAL A 210 -3.72 -27.26 -11.15
CA VAL A 210 -4.07 -25.84 -11.35
C VAL A 210 -3.01 -25.13 -12.20
N THR A 211 -3.49 -24.25 -13.07
CA THR A 211 -2.65 -23.30 -13.80
C THR A 211 -3.13 -21.87 -13.58
N THR A 212 -2.19 -20.94 -13.51
CA THR A 212 -2.44 -19.49 -13.37
C THR A 212 -2.03 -18.76 -14.65
N GLN A 213 -2.97 -18.18 -15.37
CA GLN A 213 -2.72 -17.30 -16.52
C GLN A 213 -2.38 -15.91 -16.01
N VAL A 214 -1.20 -15.38 -16.32
CA VAL A 214 -0.85 -13.98 -16.03
C VAL A 214 -1.00 -13.11 -17.27
N ILE A 215 -1.55 -11.89 -17.10
CA ILE A 215 -1.56 -10.82 -18.10
C ILE A 215 -0.97 -9.57 -17.44
N PHE A 216 0.16 -9.09 -17.98
CA PHE A 216 0.76 -7.82 -17.55
C PHE A 216 0.12 -6.66 -18.29
N THR A 217 -0.40 -5.67 -17.57
CA THR A 217 -1.04 -4.48 -18.13
C THR A 217 -0.02 -3.43 -18.59
N GLY A 218 1.18 -3.44 -17.97
CA GLY A 218 2.29 -2.57 -18.31
C GLY A 218 2.47 -1.36 -17.40
N ASP A 219 1.47 -1.02 -16.58
CA ASP A 219 1.56 0.02 -15.55
C ASP A 219 0.65 -0.26 -14.36
N TRP A 220 0.82 0.52 -13.27
CA TRP A 220 0.16 0.31 -11.99
C TRP A 220 -1.35 0.56 -12.00
N ALA A 221 -1.83 1.51 -12.82
CA ALA A 221 -3.23 1.91 -12.90
C ALA A 221 -3.66 2.09 -14.36
N LEU A 222 -4.14 1.02 -14.99
CA LEU A 222 -4.65 1.01 -16.36
C LEU A 222 -6.03 0.34 -16.42
N PRO A 223 -7.09 1.00 -15.90
CA PRO A 223 -8.41 0.38 -15.68
C PRO A 223 -9.03 -0.23 -16.93
N VAL A 224 -8.78 0.34 -18.12
CA VAL A 224 -9.28 -0.22 -19.38
C VAL A 224 -8.59 -1.55 -19.68
N ARG A 225 -7.25 -1.62 -19.58
CA ARG A 225 -6.49 -2.86 -19.81
C ARG A 225 -6.78 -3.92 -18.75
N GLU A 226 -6.99 -3.52 -17.51
CA GLU A 226 -7.36 -4.41 -16.41
C GLU A 226 -8.73 -5.07 -16.66
N ALA A 227 -9.72 -4.28 -17.12
CA ALA A 227 -11.02 -4.79 -17.51
C ALA A 227 -10.93 -5.72 -18.74
N GLU A 228 -10.15 -5.36 -19.76
CA GLU A 228 -9.92 -6.19 -20.95
C GLU A 228 -9.24 -7.52 -20.59
N ALA A 229 -8.20 -7.49 -19.74
CA ALA A 229 -7.51 -8.68 -19.26
C ALA A 229 -8.47 -9.60 -18.51
N THR A 230 -9.28 -9.07 -17.58
CA THR A 230 -10.25 -9.84 -16.81
C THR A 230 -11.33 -10.45 -17.70
N ASN A 231 -11.87 -9.69 -18.66
CA ASN A 231 -12.85 -10.21 -19.63
C ASN A 231 -12.24 -11.31 -20.50
N SER A 232 -11.03 -11.12 -21.01
CA SER A 232 -10.33 -12.12 -21.81
C SER A 232 -10.09 -13.42 -21.04
N MET A 233 -9.71 -13.33 -19.76
CA MET A 233 -9.57 -14.50 -18.87
C MET A 233 -10.89 -15.24 -18.70
N ALA A 234 -12.00 -14.53 -18.44
CA ALA A 234 -13.32 -15.13 -18.31
C ALA A 234 -13.76 -15.82 -19.62
N ASP A 235 -13.51 -15.19 -20.78
CA ASP A 235 -13.81 -15.78 -22.11
C ASP A 235 -13.01 -17.06 -22.38
N GLN A 236 -11.83 -17.18 -21.80
CA GLN A 236 -10.98 -18.37 -21.87
C GLN A 236 -11.37 -19.45 -20.86
N GLY A 237 -12.43 -19.26 -20.06
CA GLY A 237 -12.92 -20.23 -19.07
C GLY A 237 -12.13 -20.23 -17.77
N ILE A 238 -11.45 -19.15 -17.44
CA ILE A 238 -10.90 -18.89 -16.10
C ILE A 238 -12.08 -18.54 -15.19
N ASP A 239 -12.18 -19.17 -14.04
CA ASP A 239 -13.30 -19.02 -13.12
C ASP A 239 -12.94 -18.38 -11.76
N VAL A 240 -11.66 -18.12 -11.51
CA VAL A 240 -11.19 -17.30 -10.38
C VAL A 240 -10.08 -16.37 -10.85
N VAL A 241 -10.15 -15.09 -10.50
CA VAL A 241 -9.12 -14.09 -10.82
C VAL A 241 -8.62 -13.38 -9.57
N THR A 242 -7.37 -12.93 -9.62
CA THR A 242 -6.74 -12.01 -8.66
C THR A 242 -5.95 -10.94 -9.40
N SER A 243 -5.35 -10.01 -8.68
CA SER A 243 -4.53 -8.98 -9.30
C SER A 243 -3.39 -8.47 -8.40
N HIS A 244 -2.42 -7.83 -9.04
CA HIS A 244 -1.44 -6.94 -8.42
C HIS A 244 -1.33 -5.68 -9.29
N VAL A 245 -2.25 -4.77 -9.08
CA VAL A 245 -2.35 -3.41 -9.64
C VAL A 245 -2.69 -2.46 -8.50
N ASP A 246 -2.47 -1.16 -8.65
CA ASP A 246 -2.70 -0.20 -7.56
C ASP A 246 -4.16 -0.19 -7.06
N SER A 247 -5.12 -0.25 -7.99
CA SER A 247 -6.54 -0.32 -7.67
C SER A 247 -7.18 -1.59 -8.23
N PRO A 248 -7.32 -2.67 -7.45
CA PRO A 248 -7.98 -3.90 -7.89
C PRO A 248 -9.46 -3.75 -8.23
N LYS A 249 -10.07 -2.62 -7.92
CA LYS A 249 -11.51 -2.35 -8.08
C LYS A 249 -12.06 -2.82 -9.42
N VAL A 250 -11.40 -2.45 -10.53
CA VAL A 250 -11.89 -2.76 -11.87
C VAL A 250 -11.85 -4.26 -12.16
N VAL A 251 -10.81 -4.95 -11.69
CA VAL A 251 -10.69 -6.41 -11.82
C VAL A 251 -11.81 -7.10 -11.05
N ILE A 252 -12.01 -6.73 -9.78
CA ILE A 252 -13.02 -7.32 -8.89
C ILE A 252 -14.44 -7.08 -9.42
N GLU A 253 -14.78 -5.84 -9.78
CA GLU A 253 -16.12 -5.53 -10.35
C GLU A 253 -16.36 -6.22 -11.71
N THR A 254 -15.32 -6.38 -12.53
CA THR A 254 -15.44 -7.07 -13.81
C THR A 254 -15.65 -8.56 -13.59
N ALA A 255 -14.94 -9.19 -12.64
CA ALA A 255 -15.15 -10.59 -12.26
C ALA A 255 -16.58 -10.83 -11.78
N GLU A 256 -17.10 -9.96 -10.89
CA GLU A 256 -18.50 -10.06 -10.42
C GLU A 256 -19.52 -9.96 -11.56
N ARG A 257 -19.34 -8.99 -12.48
CA ARG A 257 -20.21 -8.86 -13.68
C ARG A 257 -20.16 -10.07 -14.60
N ARG A 258 -19.00 -10.73 -14.69
CA ARG A 258 -18.78 -11.93 -15.50
C ARG A 258 -19.25 -13.22 -14.80
N GLY A 259 -19.63 -13.14 -13.52
CA GLY A 259 -20.05 -14.29 -12.73
C GLY A 259 -18.92 -15.28 -12.44
N ILE A 260 -17.68 -14.82 -12.41
CA ILE A 260 -16.50 -15.55 -11.96
C ILE A 260 -16.08 -15.06 -10.58
N PHE A 261 -15.34 -15.90 -9.85
CA PHE A 261 -14.85 -15.55 -8.53
C PHE A 261 -13.63 -14.64 -8.58
N SER A 262 -13.37 -13.94 -7.46
CA SER A 262 -12.19 -13.10 -7.30
C SER A 262 -11.56 -13.20 -5.91
N THR A 263 -10.24 -12.96 -5.82
CA THR A 263 -9.56 -12.68 -4.59
C THR A 263 -8.96 -11.26 -4.66
N GLY A 264 -9.09 -10.52 -3.55
CA GLY A 264 -8.65 -9.12 -3.46
C GLY A 264 -7.16 -8.95 -3.19
N TYR A 265 -6.70 -7.71 -3.34
CA TYR A 265 -5.32 -7.33 -3.09
C TYR A 265 -5.22 -5.91 -2.52
N HIS A 266 -4.26 -5.65 -1.63
CA HIS A 266 -3.96 -4.42 -0.89
C HIS A 266 -4.95 -4.08 0.23
N ALA A 267 -6.25 -4.03 -0.06
CA ALA A 267 -7.32 -3.65 0.86
C ALA A 267 -8.53 -4.58 0.68
N ASN A 268 -9.54 -4.46 1.54
CA ASN A 268 -10.75 -5.25 1.45
C ASN A 268 -11.68 -4.74 0.35
N GLN A 269 -11.95 -5.55 -0.67
CA GLN A 269 -12.88 -5.25 -1.76
C GLN A 269 -14.17 -6.09 -1.71
N SER A 270 -14.50 -6.75 -0.61
CA SER A 270 -15.66 -7.65 -0.51
C SER A 270 -17.00 -6.98 -0.88
N ASN A 271 -17.13 -5.68 -0.62
CA ASN A 271 -18.30 -4.89 -0.97
C ASN A 271 -18.48 -4.64 -2.49
N LEU A 272 -17.41 -4.79 -3.28
CA LEU A 272 -17.44 -4.62 -4.75
C LEU A 272 -17.93 -5.87 -5.47
N ALA A 273 -17.80 -7.05 -4.85
CA ALA A 273 -18.19 -8.33 -5.44
C ALA A 273 -18.86 -9.24 -4.39
N PRO A 274 -20.04 -8.89 -3.89
CA PRO A 274 -20.66 -9.57 -2.76
C PRO A 274 -20.99 -11.05 -3.02
N LYS A 275 -21.07 -11.48 -4.27
CA LYS A 275 -21.35 -12.88 -4.65
C LYS A 275 -20.09 -13.66 -5.02
N GLY A 276 -19.11 -12.98 -5.63
CA GLY A 276 -17.93 -13.60 -6.21
C GLY A 276 -16.64 -13.39 -5.42
N TYR A 277 -16.63 -12.52 -4.40
CA TYR A 277 -15.43 -12.30 -3.59
C TYR A 277 -15.18 -13.49 -2.66
N LEU A 278 -13.99 -14.07 -2.73
CA LEU A 278 -13.62 -15.23 -1.91
C LEU A 278 -12.87 -14.83 -0.63
N THR A 279 -11.86 -14.01 -0.76
CA THR A 279 -10.99 -13.45 0.28
C THR A 279 -10.04 -12.45 -0.36
N GLY A 280 -9.07 -11.92 0.37
CA GLY A 280 -8.05 -11.03 -0.21
C GLY A 280 -6.79 -10.94 0.65
N ALA A 281 -5.69 -10.61 0.02
CA ALA A 281 -4.43 -10.28 0.65
C ALA A 281 -4.40 -8.77 0.97
N GLU A 282 -4.46 -8.41 2.24
CA GLU A 282 -4.50 -7.02 2.70
C GLU A 282 -3.18 -6.62 3.37
N TRP A 283 -2.77 -5.37 3.18
CA TRP A 283 -1.77 -4.75 4.04
C TRP A 283 -2.35 -4.43 5.42
N ASP A 284 -1.55 -4.53 6.46
CA ASP A 284 -1.89 -4.07 7.81
C ASP A 284 -0.99 -2.91 8.26
N TRP A 285 -0.95 -1.86 7.45
CA TRP A 285 -0.18 -0.64 7.76
C TRP A 285 -0.65 0.05 9.04
N SER A 286 -1.89 -0.17 9.46
CA SER A 286 -2.41 0.37 10.73
C SER A 286 -1.57 -0.07 11.93
N SER A 287 -1.15 -1.34 11.96
CA SER A 287 -0.28 -1.89 13.00
C SER A 287 1.11 -1.27 12.96
N ILE A 288 1.74 -1.28 11.78
CA ILE A 288 3.12 -0.82 11.58
C ILE A 288 3.26 0.69 11.81
N TYR A 289 2.36 1.49 11.24
CA TYR A 289 2.44 2.95 11.41
C TYR A 289 2.14 3.37 12.85
N THR A 290 1.19 2.71 13.54
CA THR A 290 0.94 2.97 14.96
C THR A 290 2.19 2.65 15.79
N GLN A 291 2.85 1.52 15.56
CA GLN A 291 4.08 1.16 16.25
C GLN A 291 5.22 2.17 15.99
N LEU A 292 5.44 2.55 14.73
CA LEU A 292 6.43 3.57 14.38
C LEU A 292 6.10 4.93 15.02
N GLY A 293 4.83 5.35 14.97
CA GLY A 293 4.39 6.57 15.63
C GLY A 293 4.68 6.60 17.13
N GLN A 294 4.46 5.49 17.83
CA GLN A 294 4.83 5.35 19.24
C GLN A 294 6.33 5.51 19.45
N GLN A 295 7.15 4.86 18.62
CA GLN A 295 8.61 4.99 18.68
C GLN A 295 9.08 6.42 18.44
N PHE A 296 8.47 7.13 17.47
CA PHE A 296 8.80 8.55 17.21
C PHE A 296 8.48 9.44 18.41
N THR A 297 7.35 9.25 19.09
CA THR A 297 7.01 10.03 20.30
C THR A 297 7.89 9.70 21.50
N GLU A 298 8.54 8.53 21.52
CA GLU A 298 9.58 8.17 22.47
C GLU A 298 10.96 8.75 22.13
N GLY A 299 11.11 9.47 21.00
CA GLY A 299 12.36 10.07 20.53
C GLY A 299 13.27 9.10 19.79
N LYS A 300 12.78 7.92 19.41
CA LYS A 300 13.51 6.95 18.58
C LYS A 300 13.54 7.42 17.12
N THR A 301 14.68 7.23 16.49
CA THR A 301 14.90 7.64 15.09
C THR A 301 15.76 6.64 14.35
N LEU A 302 15.76 6.73 13.01
CA LEU A 302 16.71 6.01 12.15
C LEU A 302 18.16 6.44 12.47
N MET A 303 18.41 7.77 12.63
CA MET A 303 19.73 8.35 12.79
C MET A 303 20.42 8.01 14.12
N ASN A 304 19.65 7.70 15.18
CA ASN A 304 20.23 7.24 16.46
C ASN A 304 20.33 5.71 16.56
N GLY A 305 19.86 4.98 15.52
CA GLY A 305 19.92 3.53 15.46
C GLY A 305 18.88 2.80 16.32
N ASP A 306 17.89 3.50 16.89
CA ASP A 306 16.80 2.89 17.68
C ASP A 306 15.69 2.31 16.77
N ILE A 307 15.67 2.70 15.49
CA ILE A 307 14.82 2.17 14.44
C ILE A 307 15.71 1.65 13.32
N ASP A 308 15.49 0.41 12.89
CA ASP A 308 16.24 -0.19 11.79
C ASP A 308 15.90 0.48 10.45
N ASN A 309 16.91 0.68 9.59
CA ASN A 309 16.71 1.23 8.24
C ASN A 309 15.97 0.26 7.32
N VAL A 310 15.89 -1.04 7.64
CA VAL A 310 15.16 -2.05 6.88
C VAL A 310 14.16 -2.73 7.77
N LEU A 311 12.88 -2.46 7.53
CA LEU A 311 11.77 -3.10 8.24
C LEU A 311 11.07 -4.06 7.29
N ARG A 312 11.09 -5.34 7.62
CA ARG A 312 10.44 -6.41 6.85
C ARG A 312 9.64 -7.30 7.79
N GLY A 313 8.54 -7.82 7.29
CA GLY A 313 7.72 -8.75 8.04
C GLY A 313 6.60 -9.34 7.21
N GLY A 314 6.06 -10.45 7.69
CA GLY A 314 4.92 -11.14 7.10
C GLY A 314 3.68 -11.05 7.99
N MET A 315 2.92 -12.13 8.02
CA MET A 315 1.74 -12.25 8.86
C MET A 315 2.07 -12.38 10.35
N ALA A 316 3.24 -12.93 10.68
CA ALA A 316 3.70 -13.07 12.07
C ALA A 316 3.94 -11.69 12.71
N GLU A 317 4.49 -10.76 11.96
CA GLU A 317 4.80 -9.38 12.38
C GLU A 317 3.65 -8.39 12.10
N ASN A 318 2.51 -8.86 11.60
CA ASN A 318 1.33 -8.06 11.24
C ASN A 318 1.58 -7.00 10.15
N PHE A 319 2.43 -7.30 9.16
CA PHE A 319 2.56 -6.46 7.96
C PHE A 319 1.43 -6.70 6.97
N CYS A 320 0.84 -7.88 6.98
CA CYS A 320 -0.28 -8.25 6.12
C CYS A 320 -1.27 -9.14 6.86
N LYS A 321 -2.48 -9.22 6.30
CA LYS A 321 -3.61 -9.99 6.83
C LYS A 321 -4.49 -10.49 5.70
N MET A 322 -5.46 -11.38 6.03
CA MET A 322 -6.48 -11.83 5.09
C MET A 322 -7.77 -11.04 5.25
N SER A 323 -8.45 -10.74 4.13
CA SER A 323 -9.87 -10.37 4.16
C SER A 323 -10.73 -11.49 4.73
N PRO A 324 -11.88 -11.17 5.33
CA PRO A 324 -12.87 -12.19 5.69
C PRO A 324 -13.25 -13.08 4.50
N TYR A 325 -13.52 -14.35 4.78
CA TYR A 325 -13.97 -15.28 3.74
C TYR A 325 -15.37 -14.96 3.24
N GLY A 326 -15.53 -14.91 1.92
CA GLY A 326 -16.81 -14.77 1.26
C GLY A 326 -17.72 -16.00 1.43
N GLU A 327 -19.02 -15.84 1.10
CA GLU A 327 -20.02 -16.89 1.27
C GLU A 327 -19.75 -18.15 0.42
N ALA A 328 -19.13 -17.98 -0.74
CA ALA A 328 -18.83 -19.06 -1.67
C ALA A 328 -17.69 -19.98 -1.22
N VAL A 329 -16.90 -19.58 -0.21
CA VAL A 329 -15.78 -20.37 0.30
C VAL A 329 -16.29 -21.52 1.15
N SER A 330 -16.01 -22.76 0.73
CA SER A 330 -16.43 -23.97 1.44
C SER A 330 -15.73 -24.13 2.81
N ALA A 331 -16.33 -24.93 3.68
CA ALA A 331 -15.74 -25.23 4.98
C ALA A 331 -14.36 -25.89 4.87
N ASP A 332 -14.17 -26.79 3.89
CA ASP A 332 -12.89 -27.47 3.67
C ASP A 332 -11.81 -26.48 3.18
N ALA A 333 -12.19 -25.56 2.26
CA ALA A 333 -11.28 -24.51 1.79
C ALA A 333 -10.86 -23.57 2.94
N ARG A 334 -11.80 -23.17 3.80
CA ARG A 334 -11.49 -22.37 5.01
C ARG A 334 -10.54 -23.11 5.93
N SER A 335 -10.81 -24.39 6.20
CA SER A 335 -9.96 -25.21 7.08
C SER A 335 -8.52 -25.32 6.55
N ALA A 336 -8.34 -25.53 5.24
CA ALA A 336 -7.02 -25.58 4.62
C ALA A 336 -6.30 -24.22 4.69
N ALA A 337 -7.00 -23.13 4.43
CA ALA A 337 -6.45 -21.77 4.52
C ALA A 337 -6.10 -21.39 5.96
N ASP A 338 -6.96 -21.72 6.94
CA ASP A 338 -6.71 -21.43 8.37
C ASP A 338 -5.50 -22.22 8.90
N ALA A 339 -5.30 -23.47 8.44
CA ALA A 339 -4.11 -24.25 8.78
C ALA A 339 -2.83 -23.60 8.24
N ALA A 340 -2.83 -23.17 6.97
CA ALA A 340 -1.72 -22.44 6.38
C ALA A 340 -1.48 -21.09 7.06
N LEU A 341 -2.54 -20.36 7.42
CA LEU A 341 -2.43 -19.11 8.17
C LEU A 341 -1.77 -19.31 9.53
N ALA A 342 -2.12 -20.39 10.24
CA ALA A 342 -1.50 -20.71 11.52
C ALA A 342 -0.02 -21.02 11.38
N GLU A 343 0.37 -21.72 10.31
CA GLU A 343 1.78 -22.02 9.99
C GLU A 343 2.56 -20.73 9.69
N LEU A 344 2.03 -19.86 8.81
CA LEU A 344 2.63 -18.57 8.49
C LEU A 344 2.82 -17.67 9.72
N LYS A 345 1.85 -17.65 10.62
CA LYS A 345 1.92 -16.90 11.89
C LYS A 345 2.87 -17.52 12.92
N SER A 346 3.32 -18.74 12.73
CA SER A 346 4.32 -19.35 13.61
C SER A 346 5.73 -18.77 13.46
N GLY A 347 5.97 -18.00 12.37
CA GLY A 347 7.18 -17.21 12.15
C GLY A 347 8.30 -17.93 11.38
N ASP A 348 8.06 -19.14 10.84
CA ASP A 348 9.04 -19.84 9.98
C ASP A 348 8.35 -20.53 8.78
N PRO A 349 7.62 -19.77 7.96
CA PRO A 349 6.89 -20.34 6.82
C PRO A 349 7.82 -20.73 5.68
N VAL A 350 7.50 -21.82 4.99
CA VAL A 350 8.16 -22.24 3.76
C VAL A 350 7.15 -22.31 2.62
N ILE A 351 7.09 -21.25 1.80
CA ILE A 351 6.26 -21.20 0.60
C ILE A 351 7.04 -21.78 -0.60
N TYR A 352 8.32 -21.47 -0.70
CA TYR A 352 9.16 -21.80 -1.84
C TYR A 352 10.06 -22.97 -1.50
N ALA A 353 9.55 -24.20 -1.66
CA ALA A 353 10.29 -25.45 -1.42
C ALA A 353 10.58 -26.17 -2.74
N GLY A 354 11.77 -26.77 -2.82
CA GLY A 354 12.16 -27.62 -3.94
C GLY A 354 11.58 -29.04 -3.88
N PRO A 355 11.43 -29.72 -5.02
CA PRO A 355 11.91 -29.27 -6.33
C PRO A 355 11.00 -28.17 -6.93
N LEU A 356 11.58 -27.02 -7.27
CA LEU A 356 10.90 -25.90 -7.89
C LEU A 356 11.53 -25.60 -9.25
N LYS A 357 10.69 -25.48 -10.28
CA LYS A 357 11.09 -25.09 -11.63
C LYS A 357 10.39 -23.82 -12.07
N SER A 358 11.07 -23.08 -12.94
CA SER A 358 10.44 -21.99 -13.70
C SER A 358 9.48 -22.55 -14.76
N ASN A 359 8.63 -21.69 -15.30
CA ASN A 359 7.64 -22.06 -16.32
C ASN A 359 8.25 -22.40 -17.70
N ASP A 360 9.54 -22.09 -17.91
CA ASP A 360 10.34 -22.52 -19.06
C ASP A 360 11.15 -23.82 -18.77
N GLY A 361 11.00 -24.41 -17.58
CA GLY A 361 11.58 -25.71 -17.20
C GLY A 361 12.96 -25.66 -16.57
N LYS A 362 13.53 -24.47 -16.31
CA LYS A 362 14.80 -24.34 -15.59
C LYS A 362 14.59 -24.69 -14.10
N GLU A 363 15.51 -25.48 -13.52
CA GLU A 363 15.50 -25.73 -12.08
C GLU A 363 15.87 -24.46 -11.30
N ILE A 364 15.01 -24.08 -10.35
CA ILE A 364 15.19 -22.95 -9.44
C ILE A 364 15.70 -23.45 -8.08
N LEU A 365 15.00 -24.45 -7.50
CA LEU A 365 15.38 -25.09 -6.25
C LEU A 365 15.40 -26.61 -6.42
N PRO A 366 16.51 -27.29 -6.11
CA PRO A 366 16.56 -28.74 -6.04
C PRO A 366 15.71 -29.28 -4.88
N ALA A 367 15.39 -30.59 -4.95
CA ALA A 367 14.65 -31.24 -3.88
C ALA A 367 15.38 -31.11 -2.53
N GLY A 368 14.66 -30.80 -1.48
CA GLY A 368 15.16 -30.64 -0.11
C GLY A 368 15.83 -29.27 0.17
N GLN A 369 15.79 -28.34 -0.75
CA GLN A 369 16.14 -26.95 -0.50
C GLN A 369 14.87 -26.09 -0.45
N ASP A 370 14.94 -24.97 0.26
CA ASP A 370 13.85 -24.00 0.40
C ASP A 370 14.42 -22.59 0.45
N TYR A 371 13.59 -21.61 0.13
CA TYR A 371 13.82 -20.20 0.43
C TYR A 371 13.00 -19.80 1.65
N LYS A 372 13.64 -19.11 2.59
CA LYS A 372 12.98 -18.39 3.67
C LYS A 372 12.45 -17.06 3.17
N GLN A 373 11.42 -16.53 3.82
CA GLN A 373 10.81 -15.25 3.43
C GLN A 373 11.81 -14.08 3.42
N THR A 374 12.86 -14.17 4.24
CA THR A 374 13.92 -13.17 4.35
C THR A 374 15.05 -13.34 3.34
N ASP A 375 15.04 -14.40 2.51
CA ASP A 375 16.09 -14.62 1.54
C ASP A 375 16.07 -13.58 0.42
N ILE A 376 17.22 -12.96 0.20
CA ILE A 376 17.39 -11.89 -0.80
C ILE A 376 17.03 -12.34 -2.23
N GLU A 377 17.14 -13.64 -2.50
CA GLU A 377 16.77 -14.23 -3.79
C GLU A 377 15.29 -14.02 -4.11
N LEU A 378 14.41 -13.96 -3.10
CA LEU A 378 13.00 -13.66 -3.28
C LEU A 378 12.77 -12.16 -3.61
N GLU A 379 13.62 -11.26 -3.11
CA GLU A 379 13.55 -9.83 -3.43
C GLU A 379 14.15 -9.51 -4.82
N LYS A 380 14.88 -10.47 -5.41
CA LYS A 380 15.48 -10.38 -6.76
C LYS A 380 14.82 -11.30 -7.78
N MET A 381 13.65 -11.85 -7.47
CA MET A 381 12.94 -12.81 -8.31
C MET A 381 12.72 -12.28 -9.73
N ASP A 382 13.17 -13.05 -10.72
CA ASP A 382 13.09 -12.72 -12.14
C ASP A 382 12.47 -13.84 -12.99
N TYR A 383 11.67 -14.73 -12.36
CA TYR A 383 11.07 -15.90 -12.99
C TYR A 383 9.60 -16.11 -12.56
N LEU A 384 8.85 -16.79 -13.42
CA LEU A 384 7.56 -17.40 -13.10
C LEU A 384 7.75 -18.90 -12.91
N ILE A 385 7.01 -19.52 -11.99
CA ILE A 385 7.13 -20.95 -11.69
C ILE A 385 6.32 -21.82 -12.65
N GLU A 386 6.62 -23.13 -12.66
CA GLU A 386 5.83 -24.15 -13.36
C GLU A 386 4.37 -24.11 -12.89
N GLY A 387 3.44 -24.09 -13.86
CA GLY A 387 2.01 -23.89 -13.63
C GLY A 387 1.53 -22.47 -13.93
N VAL A 388 2.43 -21.48 -13.97
CA VAL A 388 2.11 -20.13 -14.46
C VAL A 388 2.23 -20.08 -15.98
N ARG A 389 1.20 -19.56 -16.65
CA ARG A 389 1.15 -19.33 -18.10
C ARG A 389 1.28 -17.83 -18.37
N GLY A 390 2.32 -17.46 -19.07
CA GLY A 390 2.67 -16.07 -19.41
C GLY A 390 4.16 -15.90 -19.58
N SER A 391 4.59 -14.68 -19.89
CA SER A 391 6.00 -14.33 -20.08
C SER A 391 6.32 -13.04 -19.35
N ILE A 392 7.51 -12.96 -18.75
CA ILE A 392 8.06 -11.73 -18.17
C ILE A 392 8.75 -10.86 -19.24
N SER A 393 9.07 -11.43 -20.41
CA SER A 393 9.58 -10.68 -21.55
C SER A 393 8.43 -10.08 -22.34
N SER A 394 8.41 -8.74 -22.42
CA SER A 394 7.54 -7.99 -23.33
C SER A 394 7.99 -8.09 -24.78
#